data_f1ca7df287ce35adced838eaf23bb157
#
_entry.id   f1ca7df287ce35adced838eaf23bb157
#
_cell.length_a   1.000
_cell.length_b   1.000
_cell.length_c   1.000
_cell.angle_alpha   90.00
_cell.angle_beta   90.00
_cell.angle_gamma   90.00
#
_symmetry.space_group_name_H-M   'P 1'
#
loop_
_entity.id
_entity.type
_entity.pdbx_description
1 polymer ?
#
loop_
_entity_poly.entity_id
_entity_poly.type
_entity_poly.pdbx_seq_one_letter_code
_entity_poly.pdbx_strand_id
1 'polypeptide(L)'
;MKRFAVLLLTLALAVCCTLPAFAADTIEVNEDVSVSGDYDWTRFKGQNITLNVYNWGEYISNGSDDSLDVVSAFEDLTGIKVNYTTFDSNESMYAKLKSGAADYDVVIPSDYMVAKMIAEGMLKPLNYDNIPNFQKIDAEYRNPDYDPQNAYTVPYMLCTTGIIYNTTMVDKAPTSWADLWDDTVCRQHPDVQQQPRRLRHCGLQERL
;
A
#
# COMPACT_ATOMS: atom_id res chain seq x y z
N MET A 1 24.15 -18.97 -56.86
CA MET A 1 24.48 -17.96 -55.80
C MET A 1 23.24 -17.39 -55.10
N LYS A 2 22.18 -16.99 -55.78
CA LYS A 2 20.98 -16.40 -55.12
C LYS A 2 20.22 -17.39 -54.20
N ARG A 3 20.18 -18.68 -54.47
CA ARG A 3 19.52 -19.70 -53.63
C ARG A 3 20.27 -20.02 -52.34
N PHE A 4 21.61 -19.92 -52.33
CA PHE A 4 22.42 -20.09 -51.13
C PHE A 4 22.32 -18.90 -50.17
N ALA A 5 22.18 -17.69 -50.68
CA ALA A 5 22.00 -16.51 -49.86
C ALA A 5 20.65 -16.47 -49.13
N VAL A 6 19.58 -17.00 -49.75
CA VAL A 6 18.25 -17.13 -49.12
C VAL A 6 18.26 -18.17 -48.03
N LEU A 7 18.97 -19.30 -48.23
CA LEU A 7 19.06 -20.35 -47.20
C LEU A 7 19.85 -19.89 -45.96
N LEU A 8 20.91 -19.11 -46.14
CA LEU A 8 21.69 -18.51 -45.05
C LEU A 8 20.89 -17.45 -44.29
N LEU A 9 20.06 -16.66 -45.00
CA LEU A 9 19.24 -15.64 -44.36
C LEU A 9 18.11 -16.26 -43.53
N THR A 10 17.49 -17.34 -44.01
CA THR A 10 16.45 -18.07 -43.24
C THR A 10 17.05 -18.81 -42.04
N LEU A 11 18.27 -19.33 -42.12
CA LEU A 11 18.93 -19.96 -40.99
C LEU A 11 19.34 -18.93 -39.94
N ALA A 12 19.77 -17.72 -40.33
CA ALA A 12 20.10 -16.64 -39.43
C ALA A 12 18.85 -16.10 -38.70
N LEU A 13 17.69 -16.01 -39.38
CA LEU A 13 16.44 -15.63 -38.74
C LEU A 13 15.94 -16.72 -37.76
N ALA A 14 16.12 -17.99 -38.08
CA ALA A 14 15.72 -19.08 -37.17
C ALA A 14 16.56 -19.15 -35.88
N VAL A 15 17.84 -18.76 -35.95
CA VAL A 15 18.74 -18.69 -34.77
C VAL A 15 18.43 -17.48 -33.90
N CYS A 16 17.91 -16.37 -34.45
CA CYS A 16 17.51 -15.19 -33.66
C CYS A 16 16.20 -15.44 -32.82
N CYS A 17 15.41 -16.45 -33.14
CA CYS A 17 14.15 -16.74 -32.44
C CYS A 17 14.30 -17.72 -31.27
N THR A 18 15.52 -18.21 -31.00
CA THR A 18 15.79 -19.14 -29.87
C THR A 18 16.68 -18.52 -28.80
N LEU A 19 16.52 -17.24 -28.52
CA LEU A 19 16.98 -16.74 -27.23
C LEU A 19 16.06 -17.36 -26.18
N PRO A 20 16.57 -18.19 -25.26
CA PRO A 20 15.74 -18.61 -24.12
C PRO A 20 15.29 -17.33 -23.43
N ALA A 21 13.99 -17.10 -23.37
CA ALA A 21 13.46 -16.20 -22.38
C ALA A 21 13.90 -16.82 -21.06
N PHE A 22 14.87 -16.22 -20.39
CA PHE A 22 15.14 -16.52 -19.00
C PHE A 22 13.87 -16.12 -18.26
N ALA A 23 13.00 -17.10 -18.02
CA ALA A 23 11.96 -16.93 -17.02
C ALA A 23 12.74 -16.62 -15.74
N ALA A 24 12.50 -15.46 -15.14
CA ALA A 24 13.06 -15.16 -13.84
C ALA A 24 12.66 -16.31 -12.90
N ASP A 25 13.63 -16.91 -12.22
CA ASP A 25 13.34 -17.91 -11.22
C ASP A 25 12.35 -17.32 -10.22
N THR A 26 11.23 -17.99 -10.02
CA THR A 26 10.20 -17.60 -9.05
C THR A 26 10.02 -18.70 -8.02
N ILE A 27 9.76 -18.30 -6.78
CA ILE A 27 9.38 -19.19 -5.69
C ILE A 27 7.87 -19.08 -5.54
N GLU A 28 7.17 -20.18 -5.71
CA GLU A 28 5.73 -20.28 -5.52
C GLU A 28 5.41 -20.21 -4.03
N VAL A 29 4.57 -19.27 -3.63
CA VAL A 29 4.11 -19.09 -2.24
C VAL A 29 2.78 -19.82 -2.05
N ASN A 30 1.87 -19.67 -3.01
CA ASN A 30 0.65 -20.46 -3.17
C ASN A 30 0.28 -20.53 -4.66
N GLU A 31 -0.92 -21.05 -5.00
CA GLU A 31 -1.39 -21.19 -6.38
C GLU A 31 -1.51 -19.87 -7.16
N ASP A 32 -1.71 -18.74 -6.45
CA ASP A 32 -1.93 -17.42 -7.05
C ASP A 32 -0.73 -16.47 -6.90
N VAL A 33 0.19 -16.75 -5.99
CA VAL A 33 1.26 -15.82 -5.58
C VAL A 33 2.63 -16.46 -5.68
N SER A 34 3.52 -15.80 -6.39
CA SER A 34 4.94 -16.13 -6.43
C SER A 34 5.81 -14.92 -6.13
N VAL A 35 7.01 -15.15 -5.63
CA VAL A 35 8.03 -14.14 -5.36
C VAL A 35 9.26 -14.38 -6.20
N SER A 36 10.10 -13.34 -6.38
CA SER A 36 11.34 -13.47 -7.14
C SER A 36 12.28 -14.49 -6.50
N GLY A 37 12.80 -15.41 -7.29
CA GLY A 37 13.86 -16.35 -6.88
C GLY A 37 15.25 -15.73 -6.84
N ASP A 38 15.44 -14.54 -7.41
CA ASP A 38 16.72 -13.83 -7.41
C ASP A 38 17.13 -13.30 -6.02
N TYR A 39 16.22 -13.37 -5.05
CA TYR A 39 16.46 -12.90 -3.69
C TYR A 39 16.54 -14.07 -2.72
N ASP A 40 17.56 -14.10 -1.86
CA ASP A 40 17.67 -15.09 -0.80
C ASP A 40 16.72 -14.76 0.38
N TRP A 41 15.50 -15.25 0.26
CA TRP A 41 14.47 -15.10 1.29
C TRP A 41 14.80 -15.84 2.59
N THR A 42 15.69 -16.81 2.53
CA THR A 42 16.02 -17.68 3.68
C THR A 42 17.19 -17.16 4.51
N ARG A 43 17.83 -16.08 4.11
CA ARG A 43 19.07 -15.55 4.73
C ARG A 43 18.97 -15.26 6.22
N PHE A 44 17.74 -15.12 6.74
CA PHE A 44 17.48 -14.84 8.15
C PHE A 44 16.95 -16.05 8.92
N LYS A 45 16.71 -17.18 8.26
CA LYS A 45 16.21 -18.40 8.93
C LYS A 45 17.15 -18.83 10.05
N GLY A 46 16.58 -19.12 11.23
CA GLY A 46 17.34 -19.56 12.41
C GLY A 46 17.98 -18.44 13.23
N GLN A 47 17.82 -17.17 12.85
CA GLN A 47 18.40 -16.03 13.60
C GLN A 47 17.46 -15.50 14.71
N ASN A 48 16.25 -16.05 14.86
CA ASN A 48 15.26 -15.65 15.86
C ASN A 48 14.93 -14.13 15.80
N ILE A 49 14.84 -13.58 14.60
CA ILE A 49 14.48 -12.17 14.38
C ILE A 49 12.98 -12.01 14.55
N THR A 50 12.57 -10.94 15.22
CA THR A 50 11.18 -10.51 15.31
C THR A 50 11.04 -9.11 14.73
N LEU A 51 10.05 -8.89 13.89
CA LEU A 51 9.68 -7.61 13.29
C LEU A 51 8.37 -7.13 13.89
N ASN A 52 8.35 -5.90 14.44
CA ASN A 52 7.15 -5.29 15.00
C ASN A 52 6.56 -4.33 13.96
N VAL A 53 5.35 -4.66 13.48
CA VAL A 53 4.64 -3.90 12.43
C VAL A 53 3.37 -3.27 12.99
N TYR A 54 3.14 -1.99 12.68
CA TYR A 54 1.96 -1.25 13.11
C TYR A 54 1.27 -0.63 11.90
N ASN A 55 0.09 -1.13 11.58
CA ASN A 55 -0.63 -0.80 10.34
C ASN A 55 -2.13 -0.59 10.59
N TRP A 56 -2.84 -0.15 9.58
CA TRP A 56 -4.29 -0.13 9.53
C TRP A 56 -4.85 -1.57 9.47
N GLY A 57 -6.05 -1.76 10.05
CA GLY A 57 -6.66 -3.08 10.12
C GLY A 57 -6.93 -3.74 8.77
N GLU A 58 -7.30 -2.94 7.77
CA GLU A 58 -7.75 -3.42 6.46
C GLU A 58 -6.67 -3.36 5.35
N TYR A 59 -5.41 -3.12 5.71
CA TYR A 59 -4.36 -2.86 4.71
C TYR A 59 -3.52 -4.07 4.34
N ILE A 60 -3.87 -5.26 4.81
CA ILE A 60 -3.17 -6.50 4.50
C ILE A 60 -4.16 -7.66 4.44
N SER A 61 -3.90 -8.60 3.54
CA SER A 61 -4.62 -9.85 3.45
C SER A 61 -4.23 -10.77 4.62
N ASN A 62 -5.21 -11.32 5.33
CA ASN A 62 -5.03 -12.05 6.59
C ASN A 62 -5.55 -13.49 6.57
N GLY A 63 -5.79 -14.05 5.38
CA GLY A 63 -6.32 -15.40 5.22
C GLY A 63 -7.84 -15.52 5.32
N SER A 64 -8.58 -14.40 5.49
CA SER A 64 -10.04 -14.42 5.41
C SER A 64 -10.52 -14.48 3.96
N ASP A 65 -11.74 -15.02 3.75
CA ASP A 65 -12.39 -15.06 2.44
C ASP A 65 -11.51 -15.69 1.33
N ASP A 66 -10.83 -16.79 1.64
CA ASP A 66 -9.91 -17.51 0.75
C ASP A 66 -8.70 -16.67 0.28
N SER A 67 -8.39 -15.58 0.98
CA SER A 67 -7.23 -14.76 0.67
C SER A 67 -5.95 -15.33 1.28
N LEU A 68 -4.78 -14.93 0.75
CA LEU A 68 -3.49 -15.29 1.34
C LEU A 68 -3.31 -14.63 2.71
N ASP A 69 -2.93 -15.38 3.75
CA ASP A 69 -2.34 -14.81 4.96
C ASP A 69 -0.90 -14.37 4.67
N VAL A 70 -0.74 -13.08 4.38
CA VAL A 70 0.55 -12.50 3.98
C VAL A 70 1.57 -12.56 5.11
N VAL A 71 1.15 -12.40 6.36
CA VAL A 71 2.05 -12.44 7.52
C VAL A 71 2.59 -13.85 7.70
N SER A 72 1.72 -14.86 7.71
CA SER A 72 2.13 -16.27 7.82
C SER A 72 3.03 -16.68 6.65
N ALA A 73 2.68 -16.30 5.42
CA ALA A 73 3.49 -16.60 4.24
C ALA A 73 4.89 -15.96 4.31
N PHE A 74 4.98 -14.72 4.80
CA PHE A 74 6.27 -14.06 5.01
C PHE A 74 7.10 -14.75 6.09
N GLU A 75 6.50 -15.13 7.21
CA GLU A 75 7.17 -15.87 8.28
C GLU A 75 7.73 -17.23 7.78
N ASP A 76 6.93 -17.97 7.04
CA ASP A 76 7.31 -19.27 6.49
C ASP A 76 8.46 -19.14 5.48
N LEU A 77 8.38 -18.12 4.63
CA LEU A 77 9.38 -17.85 3.61
C LEU A 77 10.73 -17.40 4.21
N THR A 78 10.69 -16.50 5.18
CA THR A 78 11.89 -15.81 5.69
C THR A 78 12.43 -16.34 7.01
N GLY A 79 11.59 -16.99 7.81
CA GLY A 79 11.91 -17.38 9.19
C GLY A 79 11.91 -16.20 10.17
N ILE A 80 11.50 -15.00 9.75
CA ILE A 80 11.35 -13.82 10.60
C ILE A 80 9.95 -13.86 11.23
N LYS A 81 9.86 -13.72 12.54
CA LYS A 81 8.58 -13.58 13.24
C LYS A 81 8.03 -12.16 13.09
N VAL A 82 6.71 -12.03 12.94
CA VAL A 82 6.06 -10.73 12.77
C VAL A 82 5.03 -10.52 13.89
N ASN A 83 5.28 -9.54 14.74
CA ASN A 83 4.28 -9.01 15.66
C ASN A 83 3.48 -7.94 14.93
N TYR A 84 2.39 -8.36 14.30
CA TYR A 84 1.53 -7.46 13.56
C TYR A 84 0.44 -6.89 14.47
N THR A 85 0.39 -5.58 14.60
CA THR A 85 -0.62 -4.86 15.39
C THR A 85 -1.30 -3.80 14.55
N THR A 86 -2.54 -3.48 14.88
CA THR A 86 -3.35 -2.52 14.12
C THR A 86 -3.70 -1.29 14.95
N PHE A 87 -4.03 -0.20 14.25
CA PHE A 87 -4.55 1.03 14.83
C PHE A 87 -5.76 1.54 14.05
N ASP A 88 -6.60 2.30 14.73
CA ASP A 88 -7.86 2.82 14.18
C ASP A 88 -7.74 4.28 13.73
N SER A 89 -6.69 5.01 14.18
CA SER A 89 -6.44 6.39 13.80
C SER A 89 -4.95 6.74 13.86
N ASN A 90 -4.52 7.67 13.00
CA ASN A 90 -3.15 8.19 13.02
C ASN A 90 -2.81 8.83 14.38
N GLU A 91 -3.77 9.48 15.01
CA GLU A 91 -3.58 10.17 16.29
C GLU A 91 -3.32 9.20 17.43
N SER A 92 -4.06 8.10 17.51
CA SER A 92 -3.84 7.05 18.53
C SER A 92 -2.49 6.34 18.31
N MET A 93 -2.17 6.02 17.06
CA MET A 93 -0.87 5.46 16.68
C MET A 93 0.27 6.39 17.08
N TYR A 94 0.21 7.66 16.68
CA TYR A 94 1.22 8.68 16.98
C TYR A 94 1.39 8.87 18.50
N ALA A 95 0.30 8.99 19.26
CA ALA A 95 0.38 9.15 20.71
C ALA A 95 1.08 7.96 21.39
N LYS A 96 0.81 6.75 20.94
CA LYS A 96 1.44 5.53 21.44
C LYS A 96 2.94 5.52 21.14
N LEU A 97 3.36 5.85 19.93
CA LEU A 97 4.77 5.93 19.55
C LEU A 97 5.50 7.04 20.34
N LYS A 98 4.89 8.22 20.43
CA LYS A 98 5.49 9.37 21.11
C LYS A 98 5.66 9.16 22.63
N SER A 99 4.78 8.36 23.23
CA SER A 99 4.90 8.02 24.66
C SER A 99 6.05 7.06 24.98
N GLY A 100 6.66 6.42 23.97
CA GLY A 100 7.65 5.37 24.16
C GLY A 100 7.08 4.09 24.76
N ALA A 101 5.74 3.91 24.74
CA ALA A 101 5.08 2.73 25.30
C ALA A 101 5.30 1.46 24.47
N ALA A 102 5.74 1.60 23.23
CA ALA A 102 6.05 0.49 22.34
C ALA A 102 7.01 0.93 21.25
N ASP A 103 7.92 0.04 20.89
CA ASP A 103 8.83 0.20 19.75
C ASP A 103 8.31 -0.61 18.57
N TYR A 104 8.30 0.04 17.41
CA TYR A 104 7.94 -0.58 16.15
C TYR A 104 9.06 -0.40 15.13
N ASP A 105 9.27 -1.44 14.31
CA ASP A 105 10.26 -1.43 13.23
C ASP A 105 9.67 -0.82 11.95
N VAL A 106 8.38 -1.07 11.71
CA VAL A 106 7.64 -0.56 10.54
C VAL A 106 6.29 -0.01 10.98
N VAL A 107 5.97 1.21 10.53
CA VAL A 107 4.68 1.86 10.74
C VAL A 107 4.13 2.35 9.40
N ILE A 108 2.81 2.24 9.19
CA ILE A 108 2.16 2.62 7.94
C ILE A 108 1.11 3.74 8.21
N PRO A 109 1.52 4.98 8.48
CA PRO A 109 0.62 6.12 8.68
C PRO A 109 0.19 6.77 7.36
N SER A 110 -0.78 7.68 7.46
CA SER A 110 -1.13 8.57 6.36
C SER A 110 -0.06 9.66 6.17
N ASP A 111 -0.04 10.25 4.98
CA ASP A 111 0.91 11.25 4.51
C ASP A 111 1.13 12.44 5.47
N TYR A 112 0.05 13.07 5.95
CA TYR A 112 0.14 14.20 6.88
C TYR A 112 0.80 13.82 8.21
N MET A 113 0.56 12.59 8.67
CA MET A 113 1.18 12.09 9.90
C MET A 113 2.65 11.73 9.67
N VAL A 114 2.99 11.20 8.49
CA VAL A 114 4.40 11.04 8.08
C VAL A 114 5.13 12.37 8.12
N ALA A 115 4.57 13.43 7.49
CA ALA A 115 5.15 14.77 7.52
C ALA A 115 5.46 15.25 8.95
N LYS A 116 4.51 15.05 9.86
CA LYS A 116 4.66 15.39 11.27
C LYS A 116 5.78 14.58 11.94
N MET A 117 5.80 13.27 11.73
CA MET A 117 6.80 12.38 12.34
C MET A 117 8.21 12.67 11.83
N ILE A 118 8.36 13.04 10.54
CA ILE A 118 9.64 13.50 9.97
C ILE A 118 10.09 14.80 10.68
N ALA A 119 9.19 15.78 10.77
CA ALA A 119 9.49 17.06 11.40
C ALA A 119 9.89 16.95 12.87
N GLU A 120 9.39 15.92 13.56
CA GLU A 120 9.71 15.62 14.96
C GLU A 120 10.91 14.66 15.14
N GLY A 121 11.53 14.20 14.04
CA GLY A 121 12.69 13.30 14.08
C GLY A 121 12.37 11.91 14.61
N MET A 122 11.13 11.45 14.46
CA MET A 122 10.67 10.14 14.94
C MET A 122 11.00 8.98 14.00
N LEU A 123 11.37 9.27 12.74
CA LEU A 123 11.63 8.27 11.72
C LEU A 123 13.12 8.14 11.45
N LYS A 124 13.56 6.94 11.10
CA LYS A 124 14.93 6.67 10.66
C LYS A 124 15.00 6.73 9.12
N PRO A 125 16.09 7.27 8.55
CA PRO A 125 16.31 7.22 7.11
C PRO A 125 16.37 5.78 6.60
N LEU A 126 15.84 5.56 5.41
CA LEU A 126 15.86 4.27 4.71
C LEU A 126 17.19 4.07 4.00
N ASN A 127 17.68 2.83 3.98
CA ASN A 127 18.79 2.42 3.13
C ASN A 127 18.24 1.74 1.87
N TYR A 128 18.26 2.45 0.75
CA TYR A 128 17.73 1.98 -0.53
C TYR A 128 18.55 0.85 -1.18
N ASP A 129 19.77 0.62 -0.76
CA ASP A 129 20.54 -0.56 -1.19
C ASP A 129 19.83 -1.86 -0.77
N ASN A 130 19.03 -1.79 0.30
CA ASN A 130 18.23 -2.91 0.79
C ASN A 130 16.81 -2.95 0.19
N ILE A 131 16.42 -1.96 -0.62
CA ILE A 131 15.06 -1.82 -1.17
C ILE A 131 15.12 -1.69 -2.71
N PRO A 132 15.69 -2.66 -3.45
CA PRO A 132 15.87 -2.55 -4.90
C PRO A 132 14.54 -2.45 -5.65
N ASN A 133 13.47 -3.01 -5.10
CA ASN A 133 12.14 -2.96 -5.70
C ASN A 133 11.49 -1.57 -5.66
N PHE A 134 12.06 -0.59 -4.94
CA PHE A 134 11.57 0.80 -4.98
C PHE A 134 11.51 1.33 -6.41
N GLN A 135 12.42 0.90 -7.28
CA GLN A 135 12.45 1.30 -8.69
C GLN A 135 11.23 0.80 -9.49
N LYS A 136 10.47 -0.18 -8.98
CA LYS A 136 9.24 -0.70 -9.59
C LYS A 136 8.01 0.12 -9.26
N ILE A 137 8.10 1.06 -8.30
CA ILE A 137 7.01 2.00 -7.99
C ILE A 137 6.92 3.03 -9.11
N ASP A 138 5.72 3.32 -9.59
CA ASP A 138 5.50 4.32 -10.61
C ASP A 138 6.04 5.69 -10.20
N ALA A 139 6.62 6.41 -11.15
CA ALA A 139 7.32 7.66 -10.87
C ALA A 139 6.42 8.74 -10.25
N GLU A 140 5.12 8.70 -10.55
CA GLU A 140 4.14 9.66 -10.01
C GLU A 140 3.92 9.53 -8.50
N TYR A 141 4.19 8.34 -7.91
CA TYR A 141 4.06 8.10 -6.47
C TYR A 141 5.37 8.24 -5.71
N ARG A 142 6.48 8.47 -6.42
CA ARG A 142 7.79 8.71 -5.79
C ARG A 142 7.99 10.18 -5.50
N ASN A 143 8.80 10.48 -4.50
CA ASN A 143 9.17 11.83 -4.09
C ASN A 143 7.95 12.71 -3.75
N PRO A 144 7.04 12.25 -2.88
CA PRO A 144 5.86 13.02 -2.48
C PRO A 144 6.27 14.29 -1.71
N ASP A 145 5.40 15.30 -1.71
CA ASP A 145 5.68 16.60 -1.07
C ASP A 145 6.05 16.48 0.42
N TYR A 146 5.52 15.48 1.12
CA TYR A 146 5.81 15.25 2.54
C TYR A 146 7.16 14.56 2.79
N ASP A 147 7.76 13.92 1.78
CA ASP A 147 9.10 13.33 1.82
C ASP A 147 9.75 13.42 0.42
N PRO A 148 10.19 14.62 -0.01
CA PRO A 148 10.57 14.90 -1.40
C PRO A 148 11.76 14.10 -1.95
N GLN A 149 12.46 13.39 -1.07
CA GLN A 149 13.59 12.54 -1.43
C GLN A 149 13.33 11.07 -1.14
N ASN A 150 12.12 10.73 -0.68
CA ASN A 150 11.79 9.41 -0.11
C ASN A 150 12.84 8.96 0.93
N ALA A 151 13.39 9.91 1.70
CA ALA A 151 14.45 9.58 2.66
C ALA A 151 13.95 8.68 3.80
N TYR A 152 12.66 8.72 4.11
CA TYR A 152 12.04 8.05 5.24
C TYR A 152 10.93 7.09 4.86
N THR A 153 10.39 7.17 3.63
CA THR A 153 9.15 6.46 3.26
C THR A 153 9.24 5.74 1.94
N VAL A 154 8.50 4.61 1.88
CA VAL A 154 8.16 3.93 0.64
C VAL A 154 6.64 3.98 0.50
N PRO A 155 6.08 4.43 -0.64
CA PRO A 155 4.63 4.39 -0.88
C PRO A 155 4.09 2.95 -0.77
N TYR A 156 3.02 2.77 0.01
CA TYR A 156 2.42 1.46 0.24
C TYR A 156 1.05 1.33 -0.42
N MET A 157 0.17 2.30 -0.15
CA MET A 157 -1.21 2.27 -0.65
C MET A 157 -1.66 3.68 -1.02
N LEU A 158 -2.42 3.77 -2.12
CA LEU A 158 -3.12 4.98 -2.53
C LEU A 158 -4.60 4.85 -2.21
N CYS A 159 -5.14 5.85 -1.51
CA CYS A 159 -6.57 5.94 -1.24
C CYS A 159 -7.17 7.13 -1.97
N THR A 160 -8.34 6.92 -2.56
CA THR A 160 -9.15 8.00 -3.13
C THR A 160 -10.40 8.21 -2.29
N THR A 161 -10.71 9.48 -2.00
CA THR A 161 -11.93 9.84 -1.29
C THR A 161 -13.00 10.23 -2.31
N GLY A 162 -14.21 9.69 -2.17
CA GLY A 162 -15.33 9.95 -3.06
C GLY A 162 -16.64 10.13 -2.32
N ILE A 163 -17.66 10.64 -3.02
CA ILE A 163 -19.01 10.76 -2.49
C ILE A 163 -19.76 9.47 -2.79
N ILE A 164 -20.23 8.78 -1.74
CA ILE A 164 -21.18 7.68 -1.83
C ILE A 164 -22.56 8.23 -1.51
N TYR A 165 -23.53 7.97 -2.39
CA TYR A 165 -24.90 8.42 -2.20
C TYR A 165 -25.90 7.33 -2.54
N ASN A 166 -27.09 7.40 -1.90
CA ASN A 166 -28.18 6.47 -2.19
C ASN A 166 -29.01 6.98 -3.39
N THR A 167 -28.98 6.23 -4.50
CA THR A 167 -29.67 6.58 -5.75
C THR A 167 -31.19 6.58 -5.65
N THR A 168 -31.78 6.03 -4.58
CA THR A 168 -33.23 6.09 -4.32
C THR A 168 -33.63 7.31 -3.51
N MET A 169 -32.68 8.04 -2.95
CA MET A 169 -32.89 9.21 -2.09
C MET A 169 -32.40 10.53 -2.71
N VAL A 170 -31.53 10.44 -3.71
CA VAL A 170 -30.91 11.59 -4.37
C VAL A 170 -31.20 11.49 -5.86
N ASP A 171 -32.05 12.40 -6.37
CA ASP A 171 -32.53 12.39 -7.74
C ASP A 171 -31.44 12.69 -8.77
N LYS A 172 -30.42 13.46 -8.38
CA LYS A 172 -29.31 13.86 -9.24
C LYS A 172 -27.99 13.45 -8.62
N ALA A 173 -27.19 12.68 -9.37
CA ALA A 173 -25.86 12.28 -8.96
C ALA A 173 -25.00 13.50 -8.57
N PRO A 174 -24.35 13.51 -7.39
CA PRO A 174 -23.38 14.53 -7.02
C PRO A 174 -22.24 14.58 -8.05
N THR A 175 -21.84 15.77 -8.45
CA THR A 175 -20.77 15.99 -9.43
C THR A 175 -19.59 16.76 -8.86
N SER A 176 -19.75 17.29 -7.66
CA SER A 176 -18.80 18.17 -6.97
C SER A 176 -18.93 17.99 -5.48
N TRP A 177 -17.84 18.22 -4.75
CA TRP A 177 -17.86 18.28 -3.28
C TRP A 177 -18.82 19.33 -2.75
N ALA A 178 -19.08 20.42 -3.52
CA ALA A 178 -20.03 21.46 -3.16
C ALA A 178 -21.47 20.92 -3.00
N ASP A 179 -21.81 19.83 -3.68
CA ASP A 179 -23.14 19.20 -3.59
C ASP A 179 -23.44 18.66 -2.17
N LEU A 180 -22.41 18.42 -1.36
CA LEU A 180 -22.59 18.02 0.05
C LEU A 180 -23.17 19.15 0.93
N TRP A 181 -23.13 20.39 0.46
CA TRP A 181 -23.74 21.56 1.14
C TRP A 181 -25.09 21.94 0.53
N ASP A 182 -25.55 21.19 -0.47
CA ASP A 182 -26.88 21.40 -1.06
C ASP A 182 -27.96 20.90 -0.08
N ASP A 183 -28.84 21.81 0.32
CA ASP A 183 -29.94 21.52 1.24
C ASP A 183 -30.87 20.40 0.75
N THR A 184 -30.97 20.20 -0.57
CA THR A 184 -31.82 19.15 -1.17
C THR A 184 -31.22 17.76 -0.94
N VAL A 185 -29.90 17.64 -0.93
CA VAL A 185 -29.17 16.40 -0.64
C VAL A 185 -29.16 16.13 0.87
N CYS A 186 -28.89 17.15 1.67
CA CYS A 186 -28.75 17.03 3.14
C CYS A 186 -30.06 16.76 3.88
N ARG A 187 -31.20 17.18 3.36
CA ARG A 187 -32.51 17.04 4.05
C ARG A 187 -33.07 15.63 4.02
N GLN A 188 -32.53 14.74 3.19
CA GLN A 188 -33.07 13.39 3.00
C GLN A 188 -32.53 12.36 4.00
N HIS A 189 -31.56 12.73 4.86
CA HIS A 189 -31.04 11.83 5.89
C HIS A 189 -31.80 12.01 7.21
N PRO A 190 -32.52 10.98 7.72
CA PRO A 190 -33.35 11.09 8.93
C PRO A 190 -32.58 11.54 10.18
N ASP A 191 -31.30 11.17 10.30
CA ASP A 191 -30.47 11.51 11.45
C ASP A 191 -30.04 12.98 11.46
N VAL A 192 -30.03 13.65 10.30
CA VAL A 192 -29.66 15.09 10.18
C VAL A 192 -30.76 16.00 10.71
N GLN A 193 -32.02 15.55 10.71
CA GLN A 193 -33.15 16.36 11.21
C GLN A 193 -33.12 16.57 12.73
N GLN A 194 -32.40 15.74 13.48
CA GLN A 194 -32.32 15.80 14.94
C GLN A 194 -31.10 16.61 15.44
N GLN A 195 -30.20 17.05 14.57
CA GLN A 195 -29.01 17.82 14.97
C GLN A 195 -29.27 19.33 15.00
N PRO A 196 -28.66 20.09 15.93
CA PRO A 196 -28.76 21.56 15.98
C PRO A 196 -28.25 22.17 14.67
N ARG A 197 -28.88 23.29 14.22
CA ARG A 197 -28.59 23.96 12.94
C ARG A 197 -27.09 24.24 12.62
N ARG A 198 -26.21 24.24 13.60
CA ARG A 198 -24.76 24.49 13.44
C ARG A 198 -23.97 23.27 13.00
N LEU A 199 -24.55 22.06 13.01
CA LEU A 199 -23.88 20.79 12.65
C LEU A 199 -24.60 20.07 11.48
N ARG A 200 -25.48 20.74 10.75
CA ARG A 200 -26.25 20.18 9.65
C ARG A 200 -25.50 20.24 8.31
N HIS A 201 -24.24 19.91 8.31
CA HIS A 201 -23.53 19.64 7.08
C HIS A 201 -23.43 18.11 6.96
N CYS A 202 -24.11 17.57 6.00
CA CYS A 202 -24.19 16.17 5.55
C CYS A 202 -23.25 15.17 6.23
N GLY A 203 -23.45 14.89 7.55
CA GLY A 203 -22.76 13.77 8.20
C GLY A 203 -21.22 13.77 8.18
N LEU A 204 -20.58 14.81 7.69
CA LEU A 204 -19.16 15.05 7.89
C LEU A 204 -18.93 15.39 9.36
N GLN A 205 -18.85 14.36 10.20
CA GLN A 205 -18.16 14.48 11.46
C GLN A 205 -16.70 14.76 11.12
N GLU A 206 -16.28 16.00 11.28
CA GLU A 206 -14.88 16.29 11.55
C GLU A 206 -14.50 15.49 12.79
N ARG A 207 -13.91 14.34 12.61
CA ARG A 207 -13.09 13.75 13.64
C ARG A 207 -11.79 14.52 13.63
N LEU A 208 -11.77 15.62 14.34
CA LEU A 208 -10.56 16.30 14.78
C LEU A 208 -9.90 15.48 15.90
#